data_d23a40a3c58f730f848b9736edd6a273
#
_entry.id   d23a40a3c58f730f848b9736edd6a273
#
_cell.length_a   1.000
_cell.length_b   1.000
_cell.length_c   1.000
_cell.angle_alpha   90.00
_cell.angle_beta   90.00
_cell.angle_gamma   90.00
#
_symmetry.space_group_name_H-M   'P 1'
#
loop_
_entity.id
_entity.type
_entity.pdbx_description
1 polymer ?
#
loop_
_entity_poly.entity_id
_entity_poly.type
_entity_poly.pdbx_seq_one_letter_code
_entity_poly.pdbx_strand_id
1 'polypeptide(L)'
;MRGACKFLAGLPALPDKRAGKRGQNNKPMRIYLVVMDETQEAQTALRFASVRARETGGSVHILALVPRQSFNAFGGVQATIEREALERAEVMANAAAGNIFAESGRMPVIAVRPGSPQEVIRKYLEDHGDIAALVLGAAANGSPGPLVTHFAQHAGSLPCPVYVIPGSLTNPQVDAIAARGV
;
A
#
# COMPACT_ATOMS: atom_id res chain seq x y z
N MET A 1 -6.84 21.42 83.55
CA MET A 1 -7.88 20.42 83.32
C MET A 1 -8.06 20.27 81.80
N ARG A 2 -7.42 19.24 81.29
CA ARG A 2 -8.00 18.00 80.81
C ARG A 2 -9.15 18.21 79.75
N GLY A 3 -8.89 17.81 78.54
CA GLY A 3 -9.91 17.61 77.50
C GLY A 3 -9.28 17.24 76.22
N ALA A 4 -8.87 15.96 76.06
CA ALA A 4 -8.46 15.35 74.84
C ALA A 4 -9.64 15.19 73.90
N CYS A 5 -9.48 15.45 72.64
CA CYS A 5 -10.32 14.89 71.61
C CYS A 5 -9.47 14.28 70.50
N LYS A 6 -9.29 12.97 70.58
CA LYS A 6 -8.95 12.09 69.47
C LYS A 6 -10.20 12.00 68.60
N PHE A 7 -10.07 12.20 67.29
CA PHE A 7 -10.79 11.44 66.24
C PHE A 7 -10.49 12.08 64.88
N LEU A 8 -9.63 11.51 64.13
CA LEU A 8 -9.71 11.51 62.67
C LEU A 8 -8.75 10.40 62.14
N ALA A 9 -9.20 9.17 62.31
CA ALA A 9 -8.68 8.07 61.52
C ALA A 9 -9.65 7.85 60.37
N GLY A 10 -9.09 7.68 59.14
CA GLY A 10 -9.82 7.04 58.07
C GLY A 10 -10.29 7.93 56.94
N LEU A 11 -9.36 8.58 56.24
CA LEU A 11 -9.66 8.89 54.82
C LEU A 11 -9.12 7.75 53.95
N PRO A 12 -9.97 7.11 53.10
CA PRO A 12 -9.47 6.16 52.13
C PRO A 12 -8.61 6.87 51.10
N ALA A 13 -7.44 6.29 50.82
CA ALA A 13 -6.51 6.77 49.82
C ALA A 13 -7.22 6.84 48.43
N LEU A 14 -7.19 8.00 47.80
CA LEU A 14 -7.64 8.19 46.44
C LEU A 14 -6.82 7.27 45.52
N PRO A 15 -7.44 6.56 44.56
CA PRO A 15 -6.72 5.73 43.64
C PRO A 15 -5.78 6.59 42.78
N ASP A 16 -4.52 6.18 42.74
CA ASP A 16 -3.49 6.77 41.91
C ASP A 16 -3.89 6.72 40.41
N LYS A 17 -4.23 7.84 39.85
CA LYS A 17 -4.56 8.00 38.41
C LYS A 17 -3.36 7.82 37.49
N ARG A 18 -2.28 7.21 37.89
CA ARG A 18 -1.08 6.97 37.08
C ARG A 18 -1.02 5.56 36.48
N ALA A 19 -2.08 4.78 36.53
CA ALA A 19 -2.15 3.49 35.85
C ALA A 19 -2.71 3.65 34.44
N GLY A 20 -1.81 3.53 33.44
CA GLY A 20 -2.21 3.07 32.13
C GLY A 20 -2.31 4.07 30.99
N LYS A 21 -1.32 4.92 30.77
CA LYS A 21 -0.94 5.23 29.39
C LYS A 21 -0.05 4.11 28.88
N ARG A 22 -0.67 2.98 28.49
CA ARG A 22 -0.04 2.07 27.54
C ARG A 22 0.24 2.91 26.30
N GLY A 23 1.51 3.17 26.03
CA GLY A 23 1.94 3.85 24.82
C GLY A 23 1.34 3.12 23.61
N GLN A 24 0.29 3.65 23.04
CA GLN A 24 -0.05 3.34 21.67
C GLN A 24 1.17 3.80 20.91
N ASN A 25 1.92 2.82 20.43
CA ASN A 25 3.06 3.01 19.54
C ASN A 25 2.46 3.61 18.25
N ASN A 26 2.32 4.93 18.24
CA ASN A 26 1.76 5.68 17.10
C ASN A 26 2.83 5.78 16.01
N LYS A 27 3.35 4.61 15.61
CA LYS A 27 4.18 4.49 14.43
C LYS A 27 3.27 4.80 13.24
N PRO A 28 3.58 5.80 12.43
CA PRO A 28 2.74 6.10 11.28
C PRO A 28 2.53 4.84 10.44
N MET A 29 1.28 4.57 10.10
CA MET A 29 0.91 3.41 9.31
C MET A 29 1.59 3.51 7.95
N ARG A 30 2.41 2.53 7.60
CA ARG A 30 3.14 2.51 6.33
C ARG A 30 2.23 2.07 5.20
N ILE A 31 2.08 2.90 4.19
CA ILE A 31 1.30 2.60 3.00
C ILE A 31 2.24 2.20 1.88
N TYR A 32 2.01 1.03 1.29
CA TYR A 32 2.76 0.52 0.13
C TYR A 32 1.89 0.66 -1.12
N LEU A 33 2.30 1.52 -2.04
CA LEU A 33 1.63 1.68 -3.33
C LEU A 33 2.15 0.63 -4.30
N VAL A 34 1.25 -0.20 -4.83
CA VAL A 34 1.55 -1.21 -5.85
C VAL A 34 0.85 -0.84 -7.14
N VAL A 35 1.59 -0.84 -8.24
CA VAL A 35 1.00 -0.73 -9.57
C VAL A 35 0.61 -2.12 -10.05
N MET A 36 -0.66 -2.26 -10.42
CA MET A 36 -1.25 -3.53 -10.78
C MET A 36 -1.68 -3.53 -12.24
N ASP A 37 -1.25 -4.54 -12.96
CA ASP A 37 -1.69 -4.92 -14.29
C ASP A 37 -1.86 -6.44 -14.36
N GLU A 38 -2.08 -6.99 -15.56
CA GLU A 38 -2.30 -8.43 -15.76
C GLU A 38 -0.99 -9.26 -15.77
N THR A 39 0.16 -8.64 -15.47
CA THR A 39 1.45 -9.31 -15.53
C THR A 39 1.78 -10.12 -14.28
N GLN A 40 2.62 -11.14 -14.44
CA GLN A 40 3.08 -11.97 -13.34
C GLN A 40 3.95 -11.18 -12.35
N GLU A 41 4.77 -10.27 -12.85
CA GLU A 41 5.62 -9.42 -12.01
C GLU A 41 4.82 -8.47 -11.14
N ALA A 42 3.67 -7.97 -11.61
CA ALA A 42 2.76 -7.17 -10.79
C ALA A 42 2.17 -7.99 -9.64
N GLN A 43 1.84 -9.27 -9.87
CA GLN A 43 1.39 -10.19 -8.82
C GLN A 43 2.48 -10.44 -7.78
N THR A 44 3.73 -10.61 -8.24
CA THR A 44 4.89 -10.79 -7.36
C THR A 44 5.13 -9.55 -6.50
N ALA A 45 5.03 -8.36 -7.08
CA ALA A 45 5.13 -7.08 -6.37
C ALA A 45 4.00 -6.90 -5.35
N LEU A 46 2.77 -7.27 -5.70
CA LEU A 46 1.62 -7.22 -4.82
C LEU A 46 1.80 -8.13 -3.60
N ARG A 47 2.29 -9.36 -3.82
CA ARG A 47 2.59 -10.28 -2.72
C ARG A 47 3.63 -9.70 -1.77
N PHE A 48 4.72 -9.14 -2.30
CA PHE A 48 5.74 -8.47 -1.48
C PHE A 48 5.13 -7.36 -0.63
N ALA A 49 4.35 -6.46 -1.24
CA ALA A 49 3.74 -5.34 -0.54
C ALA A 49 2.76 -5.82 0.55
N SER A 50 2.00 -6.88 0.28
CA SER A 50 1.04 -7.46 1.23
C SER A 50 1.72 -8.04 2.46
N VAL A 51 2.76 -8.84 2.26
CA VAL A 51 3.56 -9.39 3.37
C VAL A 51 4.23 -8.27 4.15
N ARG A 52 4.82 -7.29 3.44
CA ARG A 52 5.49 -6.16 4.06
C ARG A 52 4.53 -5.28 4.88
N ALA A 53 3.34 -5.01 4.36
CA ALA A 53 2.30 -4.28 5.08
C ALA A 53 1.87 -5.02 6.35
N ARG A 54 1.69 -6.35 6.27
CA ARG A 54 1.37 -7.18 7.44
C ARG A 54 2.44 -7.09 8.52
N GLU A 55 3.72 -7.26 8.16
CA GLU A 55 4.85 -7.24 9.10
C GLU A 55 5.08 -5.86 9.74
N THR A 56 4.76 -4.80 9.02
CA THR A 56 4.92 -3.43 9.51
C THR A 56 3.67 -2.84 10.18
N GLY A 57 2.57 -3.57 10.18
CA GLY A 57 1.27 -3.06 10.61
C GLY A 57 0.69 -2.00 9.66
N GLY A 58 1.17 -1.96 8.42
CA GLY A 58 0.78 -1.01 7.37
C GLY A 58 -0.43 -1.44 6.57
N SER A 59 -0.61 -0.80 5.40
CA SER A 59 -1.65 -1.09 4.42
C SER A 59 -1.10 -1.08 2.99
N VAL A 60 -1.92 -1.55 2.05
CA VAL A 60 -1.59 -1.58 0.63
C VAL A 60 -2.56 -0.68 -0.13
N HIS A 61 -2.05 0.14 -1.04
CA HIS A 61 -2.83 0.80 -2.07
C HIS A 61 -2.56 0.10 -3.41
N ILE A 62 -3.61 -0.35 -4.07
CA ILE A 62 -3.55 -0.98 -5.39
C ILE A 62 -3.93 0.08 -6.41
N LEU A 63 -3.01 0.44 -7.30
CA LEU A 63 -3.24 1.36 -8.39
C LEU A 63 -3.28 0.57 -9.69
N ALA A 64 -4.48 0.35 -10.23
CA ALA A 64 -4.69 -0.24 -11.54
C ALA A 64 -4.72 0.86 -12.60
N LEU A 65 -3.87 0.72 -13.62
CA LEU A 65 -3.71 1.68 -14.69
C LEU A 65 -4.46 1.25 -15.93
N VAL A 66 -5.20 2.17 -16.53
CA VAL A 66 -5.85 1.97 -17.82
C VAL A 66 -5.22 2.92 -18.83
N PRO A 67 -4.26 2.43 -19.66
CA PRO A 67 -3.64 3.26 -20.68
C PRO A 67 -4.66 3.80 -21.66
N ARG A 68 -4.62 5.11 -21.93
CA ARG A 68 -5.45 5.69 -22.99
C ARG A 68 -4.93 5.23 -24.33
N GLN A 69 -5.75 4.50 -25.04
CA GLN A 69 -5.48 4.13 -26.41
C GLN A 69 -6.14 5.16 -27.32
N SER A 70 -5.33 5.95 -28.00
CA SER A 70 -5.83 6.86 -29.06
C SER A 70 -6.05 6.06 -30.34
N PHE A 71 -7.24 5.50 -30.50
CA PHE A 71 -7.66 4.99 -31.81
C PHE A 71 -8.38 6.08 -32.58
N ASN A 72 -8.03 6.25 -33.87
CA ASN A 72 -8.81 7.05 -34.80
C ASN A 72 -10.12 6.34 -35.21
N ALA A 73 -10.85 5.82 -34.20
CA ALA A 73 -12.14 5.17 -34.40
C ALA A 73 -13.29 6.16 -34.20
N PHE A 74 -14.41 5.90 -34.82
CA PHE A 74 -15.66 6.65 -34.59
C PHE A 74 -15.95 6.71 -33.08
N GLY A 75 -16.24 7.90 -32.54
CA GLY A 75 -16.26 8.22 -31.13
C GLY A 75 -17.11 7.28 -30.22
N GLY A 76 -18.14 6.61 -30.78
CA GLY A 76 -18.92 5.62 -30.02
C GLY A 76 -18.16 4.32 -29.70
N VAL A 77 -17.31 3.85 -30.59
CA VAL A 77 -16.49 2.64 -30.42
C VAL A 77 -15.40 2.89 -29.40
N GLN A 78 -14.77 4.07 -29.43
CA GLN A 78 -13.75 4.49 -28.47
C GLN A 78 -14.27 4.45 -27.03
N ALA A 79 -15.46 5.05 -26.79
CA ALA A 79 -16.07 5.07 -25.45
C ALA A 79 -16.39 3.67 -24.90
N THR A 80 -16.79 2.74 -25.79
CA THR A 80 -17.05 1.35 -25.39
C THR A 80 -15.77 0.64 -24.98
N ILE A 81 -14.69 0.77 -25.76
CA ILE A 81 -13.39 0.16 -25.47
C ILE A 81 -12.81 0.69 -24.15
N GLU A 82 -12.90 2.00 -23.91
CA GLU A 82 -12.43 2.61 -22.68
C GLU A 82 -13.22 2.12 -21.46
N ARG A 83 -14.54 2.00 -21.58
CA ARG A 83 -15.39 1.46 -20.50
C ARG A 83 -15.04 0.01 -20.18
N GLU A 84 -14.92 -0.84 -21.19
CA GLU A 84 -14.54 -2.25 -21.00
C GLU A 84 -13.15 -2.41 -20.38
N ALA A 85 -12.21 -1.54 -20.75
CA ALA A 85 -10.87 -1.54 -20.15
C ALA A 85 -10.91 -1.13 -18.66
N LEU A 86 -11.73 -0.15 -18.30
CA LEU A 86 -11.96 0.24 -16.90
C LEU A 86 -12.61 -0.90 -16.10
N GLU A 87 -13.67 -1.51 -16.64
CA GLU A 87 -14.36 -2.62 -15.97
C GLU A 87 -13.43 -3.81 -15.72
N ARG A 88 -12.57 -4.18 -16.69
CA ARG A 88 -11.56 -5.23 -16.50
C ARG A 88 -10.55 -4.88 -15.42
N ALA A 89 -10.04 -3.64 -15.42
CA ALA A 89 -9.10 -3.19 -14.41
C ALA A 89 -9.72 -3.20 -12.99
N GLU A 90 -10.99 -2.81 -12.86
CA GLU A 90 -11.73 -2.88 -11.61
C GLU A 90 -11.91 -4.30 -11.11
N VAL A 91 -12.31 -5.23 -11.99
CA VAL A 91 -12.45 -6.67 -11.64
C VAL A 91 -11.12 -7.24 -11.17
N MET A 92 -10.03 -6.98 -11.89
CA MET A 92 -8.69 -7.42 -11.52
C MET A 92 -8.26 -6.86 -10.16
N ALA A 93 -8.42 -5.56 -9.95
CA ALA A 93 -8.02 -4.90 -8.71
C ALA A 93 -8.85 -5.38 -7.51
N ASN A 94 -10.15 -5.61 -7.70
CA ASN A 94 -11.03 -6.17 -6.66
C ASN A 94 -10.68 -7.61 -6.32
N ALA A 95 -10.35 -8.44 -7.30
CA ALA A 95 -9.88 -9.81 -7.06
C ALA A 95 -8.56 -9.82 -6.25
N ALA A 96 -7.62 -8.98 -6.63
CA ALA A 96 -6.36 -8.79 -5.91
C ALA A 96 -6.60 -8.33 -4.46
N ALA A 97 -7.51 -7.38 -4.25
CA ALA A 97 -7.89 -6.88 -2.93
C ALA A 97 -8.54 -7.97 -2.06
N GLY A 98 -9.39 -8.80 -2.66
CA GLY A 98 -10.01 -9.94 -1.97
C GLY A 98 -8.97 -10.93 -1.43
N ASN A 99 -7.95 -11.24 -2.21
CA ASN A 99 -6.85 -12.11 -1.79
C ASN A 99 -6.07 -11.51 -0.62
N ILE A 100 -5.73 -10.22 -0.68
CA ILE A 100 -5.06 -9.52 0.42
C ILE A 100 -5.92 -9.53 1.68
N PHE A 101 -7.22 -9.26 1.56
CA PHE A 101 -8.13 -9.28 2.69
C PHE A 101 -8.22 -10.67 3.33
N ALA A 102 -8.31 -11.72 2.52
CA ALA A 102 -8.35 -13.10 3.02
C ALA A 102 -7.07 -13.49 3.79
N GLU A 103 -5.90 -12.99 3.36
CA GLU A 103 -4.61 -13.31 3.99
C GLU A 103 -4.30 -12.43 5.21
N SER A 104 -4.70 -11.16 5.20
CA SER A 104 -4.27 -10.15 6.19
C SER A 104 -5.39 -9.66 7.12
N GLY A 105 -6.65 -9.91 6.77
CA GLY A 105 -7.83 -9.33 7.43
C GLY A 105 -7.98 -7.80 7.21
N ARG A 106 -7.16 -7.19 6.35
CA ARG A 106 -7.16 -5.75 6.07
C ARG A 106 -7.51 -5.50 4.61
N MET A 107 -8.51 -4.65 4.39
CA MET A 107 -8.91 -4.25 3.05
C MET A 107 -7.92 -3.24 2.49
N PRO A 108 -7.28 -3.49 1.31
CA PRO A 108 -6.47 -2.49 0.65
C PRO A 108 -7.34 -1.38 0.05
N VAL A 109 -6.73 -0.22 -0.18
CA VAL A 109 -7.36 0.84 -0.98
C VAL A 109 -7.17 0.51 -2.46
N ILE A 110 -8.25 0.60 -3.23
CA ILE A 110 -8.21 0.37 -4.68
C ILE A 110 -8.40 1.70 -5.40
N ALA A 111 -7.54 1.98 -6.36
CA ALA A 111 -7.67 3.10 -7.27
C ALA A 111 -7.49 2.62 -8.72
N VAL A 112 -8.49 2.83 -9.56
CA VAL A 112 -8.39 2.59 -11.00
C VAL A 112 -8.30 3.94 -11.69
N ARG A 113 -7.28 4.16 -12.50
CA ARG A 113 -7.01 5.46 -13.13
C ARG A 113 -6.67 5.32 -14.60
N PRO A 114 -7.41 6.01 -15.47
CA PRO A 114 -7.05 6.14 -16.89
C PRO A 114 -5.97 7.20 -17.08
N GLY A 115 -5.03 6.97 -17.98
CA GLY A 115 -4.04 7.97 -18.35
C GLY A 115 -2.67 7.41 -18.69
N SER A 116 -1.70 8.30 -18.84
CA SER A 116 -0.29 7.96 -18.94
C SER A 116 0.20 7.33 -17.64
N PRO A 117 0.71 6.10 -17.66
CA PRO A 117 1.11 5.40 -16.44
C PRO A 117 2.05 6.22 -15.53
N GLN A 118 3.05 6.87 -16.12
CA GLN A 118 4.04 7.63 -15.36
C GLN A 118 3.43 8.87 -14.69
N GLU A 119 2.55 9.59 -15.39
CA GLU A 119 1.88 10.77 -14.87
C GLU A 119 0.88 10.41 -13.77
N VAL A 120 0.11 9.35 -13.99
CA VAL A 120 -0.89 8.87 -13.01
C VAL A 120 -0.21 8.44 -11.71
N ILE A 121 0.89 7.68 -11.78
CA ILE A 121 1.63 7.26 -10.59
C ILE A 121 2.22 8.47 -9.86
N ARG A 122 2.87 9.39 -10.59
CA ARG A 122 3.45 10.60 -10.00
C ARG A 122 2.39 11.43 -9.28
N LYS A 123 1.28 11.70 -9.96
CA LYS A 123 0.17 12.42 -9.36
C LYS A 123 -0.40 11.71 -8.13
N TYR A 124 -0.53 10.39 -8.17
CA TYR A 124 -1.02 9.61 -7.04
C TYR A 124 -0.09 9.74 -5.83
N LEU A 125 1.23 9.71 -6.03
CA LEU A 125 2.22 9.90 -4.98
C LEU A 125 2.19 11.32 -4.40
N GLU A 126 1.94 12.34 -5.23
CA GLU A 126 1.79 13.74 -4.79
C GLU A 126 0.52 13.95 -3.96
N ASP A 127 -0.59 13.33 -4.39
CA ASP A 127 -1.89 13.43 -3.71
C ASP A 127 -1.92 12.63 -2.38
N HIS A 128 -1.00 11.67 -2.19
CA HIS A 128 -0.94 10.78 -1.02
C HIS A 128 0.46 10.80 -0.40
N GLY A 129 0.78 11.88 0.28
CA GLY A 129 2.10 12.10 0.90
C GLY A 129 2.47 11.16 2.06
N ASP A 130 1.56 10.30 2.47
CA ASP A 130 1.74 9.25 3.50
C ASP A 130 2.18 7.90 2.92
N ILE A 131 2.35 7.78 1.59
CA ILE A 131 2.89 6.59 0.95
C ILE A 131 4.34 6.38 1.36
N ALA A 132 4.59 5.25 2.01
CA ALA A 132 5.91 4.88 2.51
C ALA A 132 6.85 4.35 1.43
N ALA A 133 6.32 3.74 0.37
CA ALA A 133 7.09 3.26 -0.77
C ALA A 133 6.21 2.96 -1.99
N LEU A 134 6.77 3.17 -3.17
CA LEU A 134 6.27 2.66 -4.45
C LEU A 134 6.86 1.26 -4.69
N VAL A 135 6.03 0.28 -4.99
CA VAL A 135 6.43 -1.11 -5.25
C VAL A 135 6.12 -1.47 -6.70
N LEU A 136 7.13 -1.83 -7.46
CA LEU A 136 7.03 -2.19 -8.88
C LEU A 136 7.57 -3.60 -9.12
N GLY A 137 6.89 -4.38 -9.94
CA GLY A 137 7.40 -5.64 -10.46
C GLY A 137 8.33 -5.41 -11.64
N ALA A 138 9.46 -6.10 -11.65
CA ALA A 138 10.36 -6.14 -12.81
C ALA A 138 10.18 -7.44 -13.58
N ALA A 139 10.14 -7.35 -14.90
CA ALA A 139 10.04 -8.51 -15.76
C ALA A 139 11.15 -9.53 -15.46
N ALA A 140 10.81 -10.82 -15.48
CA ALA A 140 11.75 -11.89 -15.14
C ALA A 140 12.91 -12.02 -16.14
N ASN A 141 12.68 -11.61 -17.38
CA ASN A 141 13.66 -11.72 -18.48
C ASN A 141 13.69 -10.43 -19.31
N GLY A 142 14.86 -10.10 -19.84
CA GLY A 142 15.04 -8.95 -20.73
C GLY A 142 15.05 -7.62 -19.99
N SER A 143 14.36 -6.61 -20.54
CA SER A 143 14.24 -5.29 -19.90
C SER A 143 13.31 -5.37 -18.69
N PRO A 144 13.63 -4.66 -17.60
CA PRO A 144 12.83 -4.69 -16.36
C PRO A 144 11.43 -4.11 -16.50
N GLY A 145 11.12 -3.56 -17.65
CA GLY A 145 9.84 -2.92 -17.94
C GLY A 145 9.91 -1.40 -17.91
N PRO A 146 8.96 -0.73 -18.63
CA PRO A 146 9.01 0.72 -18.83
C PRO A 146 8.82 1.51 -17.54
N LEU A 147 7.97 1.05 -16.62
CA LEU A 147 7.75 1.73 -15.34
C LEU A 147 8.98 1.64 -14.43
N VAL A 148 9.56 0.44 -14.32
CA VAL A 148 10.79 0.25 -13.52
C VAL A 148 11.91 1.11 -14.06
N THR A 149 12.14 1.11 -15.38
CA THR A 149 13.17 1.94 -16.02
C THR A 149 12.93 3.43 -15.75
N HIS A 150 11.70 3.89 -15.94
CA HIS A 150 11.36 5.30 -15.74
C HIS A 150 11.58 5.74 -14.28
N PHE A 151 11.01 5.02 -13.33
CA PHE A 151 11.08 5.41 -11.91
C PHE A 151 12.45 5.20 -11.29
N ALA A 152 13.24 4.23 -11.76
CA ALA A 152 14.63 4.09 -11.35
C ALA A 152 15.49 5.30 -11.79
N GLN A 153 15.30 5.78 -13.03
CA GLN A 153 16.01 6.96 -13.54
C GLN A 153 15.62 8.25 -12.83
N HIS A 154 14.38 8.35 -12.32
CA HIS A 154 13.85 9.53 -11.66
C HIS A 154 13.73 9.38 -10.14
N ALA A 155 14.36 8.37 -9.55
CA ALA A 155 14.22 8.04 -8.14
C ALA A 155 14.57 9.21 -7.19
N GLY A 156 15.53 10.05 -7.58
CA GLY A 156 15.93 11.22 -6.79
C GLY A 156 14.89 12.35 -6.69
N SER A 157 13.84 12.32 -7.52
CA SER A 157 12.76 13.33 -7.51
C SER A 157 11.44 12.80 -6.93
N LEU A 158 11.41 11.57 -6.44
CA LEU A 158 10.21 10.96 -5.87
C LEU A 158 10.08 11.29 -4.37
N PRO A 159 8.84 11.40 -3.86
CA PRO A 159 8.59 11.66 -2.44
C PRO A 159 8.84 10.43 -1.54
N CYS A 160 9.00 9.24 -2.12
CA CYS A 160 9.21 7.99 -1.39
C CYS A 160 10.19 7.05 -2.13
N PRO A 161 10.80 6.08 -1.43
CA PRO A 161 11.63 5.06 -2.06
C PRO A 161 10.84 4.18 -3.02
N VAL A 162 11.56 3.58 -4.00
CA VAL A 162 11.02 2.61 -4.95
C VAL A 162 11.58 1.23 -4.63
N TYR A 163 10.71 0.26 -4.41
CA TYR A 163 11.05 -1.15 -4.34
C TYR A 163 10.82 -1.79 -5.70
N VAL A 164 11.86 -2.38 -6.26
CA VAL A 164 11.79 -3.12 -7.51
C VAL A 164 11.89 -4.61 -7.18
N ILE A 165 10.82 -5.34 -7.45
CA ILE A 165 10.69 -6.75 -7.09
C ILE A 165 10.88 -7.59 -8.36
N PRO A 166 11.92 -8.44 -8.43
CA PRO A 166 12.14 -9.31 -9.58
C PRO A 166 10.98 -10.30 -9.77
N GLY A 167 10.38 -10.31 -10.95
CA GLY A 167 9.28 -11.21 -11.29
C GLY A 167 9.67 -12.69 -11.36
N SER A 168 10.97 -12.99 -11.36
CA SER A 168 11.51 -14.36 -11.29
C SER A 168 11.46 -14.98 -9.89
N LEU A 169 11.17 -14.21 -8.84
CA LEU A 169 11.10 -14.71 -7.49
C LEU A 169 9.87 -15.61 -7.28
N THR A 170 10.10 -16.73 -6.61
CA THR A 170 9.00 -17.60 -6.16
C THR A 170 8.31 -17.01 -4.93
N ASN A 171 7.06 -17.40 -4.69
CA ASN A 171 6.29 -16.93 -3.53
C ASN A 171 7.03 -17.10 -2.18
N PRO A 172 7.67 -18.25 -1.87
CA PRO A 172 8.43 -18.38 -0.63
C PRO A 172 9.63 -17.44 -0.54
N GLN A 173 10.29 -17.13 -1.66
CA GLN A 173 11.40 -16.18 -1.70
C GLN A 173 10.90 -14.76 -1.43
N VAL A 174 9.79 -14.37 -2.05
CA VAL A 174 9.15 -13.08 -1.82
C VAL A 174 8.78 -12.91 -0.34
N ASP A 175 8.14 -13.91 0.25
CA ASP A 175 7.73 -13.90 1.66
C ASP A 175 8.94 -13.75 2.59
N ALA A 176 10.01 -14.52 2.33
CA ALA A 176 11.23 -14.46 3.13
C ALA A 176 11.92 -13.09 3.06
N ILE A 177 11.93 -12.44 1.91
CA ILE A 177 12.53 -11.12 1.72
C ILE A 177 11.64 -10.05 2.37
N ALA A 178 10.34 -10.10 2.14
CA ALA A 178 9.40 -9.13 2.66
C ALA A 178 9.32 -9.15 4.20
N ALA A 179 9.46 -10.31 4.83
CA ALA A 179 9.41 -10.46 6.29
C ALA A 179 10.66 -9.93 7.00
N ARG A 180 11.87 -10.02 6.38
CA ARG A 180 13.14 -9.67 7.05
C ARG A 180 13.32 -8.19 7.35
N GLY A 181 12.57 -7.31 6.74
CA GLY A 181 12.76 -5.88 6.85
C GLY A 181 14.02 -5.38 6.11
N VAL A 182 13.86 -4.39 5.28
CA VAL A 182 14.93 -3.60 4.67
C VAL A 182 15.17 -2.37 5.52
#